data_05e616fe35a18edc6c337001ed4a1411
#
_entry.id   05e616fe35a18edc6c337001ed4a1411
#
_cell.length_a   1.000
_cell.length_b   1.000
_cell.length_c   1.000
_cell.angle_alpha   90.00
_cell.angle_beta   90.00
_cell.angle_gamma   90.00
#
_symmetry.space_group_name_H-M   'P 1'
#
loop_
_entity.id
_entity.type
_entity.pdbx_description
1 polymer ?
#
loop_
_entity_poly.entity_id
_entity_poly.type
_entity_poly.pdbx_seq_one_letter_code
_entity_poly.pdbx_strand_id
1 'polypeptide(L)'
;MTAQGAGQPGMVERIRVALERAGQLVEVRGELPAAITGLTDDSRQVTPGSCFVAVRGSARDGHDFLPTVQQAKAGLVIAEDPAACPVPAFVVRESRVAAAVAASAYYGDPATQLTLIGVTGTNGKTTTVHLLRHLLDAPAGRAASIGTIGVRIGGEGRTLPGGSGLTTPGPIELHRVLRALIEAGVTTVAMECSSHALHQRRMHGLTYAAAVYTNLTREHLDYHGTMAAYRDAKALLLAQLAPTGTAIINADDPMWAGLPVVPQTMRFSMADAEAAVCAADLRYRAGGSDWTLVTPQGRFPVAFPLMGDFNVANALAAAGAALAVGMSAATIAERLGSVPQVPGRLEVLHEHPTVLRDYAHTPDAYERVLTALRPYTAGRIILVFGCGGDRDRGKRPLMATVAHRLADRLVITDDNPRTEDPDRIIADTVAPLPPGSYEVIRDRREGIAHALRLADPAKDVVLLVGKGPDTYQIYGTTKSPFDEREIVLDLLRGSA
;
A
#
# COMPACT_ATOMS: atom_id res chain seq x y z
N MET A 1 1.98 -6.63 25.44
CA MET A 1 3.31 -6.58 26.09
C MET A 1 3.63 -8.00 26.54
N THR A 2 4.27 -8.81 25.70
CA THR A 2 4.66 -10.18 26.02
C THR A 2 6.18 -10.26 25.97
N ALA A 3 6.76 -10.66 27.10
CA ALA A 3 8.12 -11.16 27.34
C ALA A 3 9.21 -10.86 26.30
N GLN A 4 9.65 -9.61 26.20
CA GLN A 4 10.97 -9.26 25.72
C GLN A 4 11.92 -9.30 26.94
N GLY A 5 12.67 -10.39 27.10
CA GLY A 5 13.58 -10.41 28.23
C GLY A 5 14.45 -11.65 28.43
N ALA A 6 14.10 -12.80 27.85
CA ALA A 6 14.98 -13.96 27.86
C ALA A 6 15.25 -14.37 26.39
N GLY A 7 16.49 -14.22 25.93
CA GLY A 7 16.88 -14.65 24.60
C GLY A 7 16.52 -16.11 24.36
N GLN A 8 15.89 -16.43 23.22
CA GLN A 8 15.52 -17.81 22.90
C GLN A 8 16.79 -18.63 22.63
N PRO A 9 17.08 -19.70 23.40
CA PRO A 9 18.21 -20.57 23.14
C PRO A 9 18.14 -21.15 21.72
N GLY A 10 19.29 -21.20 21.04
CA GLY A 10 19.38 -21.73 19.66
C GLY A 10 18.95 -20.77 18.55
N MET A 11 18.50 -19.55 18.86
CA MET A 11 18.06 -18.57 17.84
C MET A 11 19.20 -18.12 16.94
N VAL A 12 20.38 -17.89 17.51
CA VAL A 12 21.59 -17.52 16.76
C VAL A 12 21.94 -18.60 15.75
N GLU A 13 21.88 -19.86 16.18
CA GLU A 13 22.15 -21.01 15.32
C GLU A 13 21.09 -21.17 14.22
N ARG A 14 19.82 -20.93 14.50
CA ARG A 14 18.77 -20.94 13.47
C ARG A 14 19.02 -19.90 12.39
N ILE A 15 19.38 -18.67 12.76
CA ILE A 15 19.72 -17.62 11.80
C ILE A 15 20.97 -18.03 10.99
N ARG A 16 22.01 -18.56 11.63
CA ARG A 16 23.23 -19.04 10.97
C ARG A 16 22.90 -20.08 9.90
N VAL A 17 22.17 -21.12 10.27
CA VAL A 17 21.76 -22.21 9.37
C VAL A 17 20.89 -21.70 8.24
N ALA A 18 19.97 -20.76 8.50
CA ALA A 18 19.13 -20.17 7.46
C ALA A 18 19.98 -19.36 6.45
N LEU A 19 20.93 -18.56 6.91
CA LEU A 19 21.86 -17.82 6.05
C LEU A 19 22.75 -18.74 5.21
N GLU A 20 23.23 -19.85 5.78
CA GLU A 20 23.99 -20.87 5.05
C GLU A 20 23.17 -21.51 3.94
N ARG A 21 21.97 -21.99 4.27
CA ARG A 21 21.03 -22.61 3.30
C ARG A 21 20.66 -21.68 2.16
N ALA A 22 20.54 -20.38 2.46
CA ALA A 22 20.27 -19.35 1.46
C ALA A 22 21.52 -18.93 0.67
N GLY A 23 22.71 -19.53 0.94
CA GLY A 23 23.99 -19.17 0.31
C GLY A 23 24.45 -17.75 0.63
N GLN A 24 23.93 -17.16 1.72
CA GLN A 24 24.25 -15.80 2.11
C GLN A 24 25.44 -15.73 3.08
N LEU A 25 25.66 -16.71 3.94
CA LEU A 25 26.74 -16.70 4.91
C LEU A 25 28.09 -16.90 4.21
N VAL A 26 29.01 -15.96 4.43
CA VAL A 26 30.40 -16.01 3.91
C VAL A 26 31.37 -16.44 5.01
N GLU A 27 31.23 -15.85 6.22
CA GLU A 27 32.12 -16.04 7.33
C GLU A 27 31.41 -15.80 8.66
N VAL A 28 31.86 -16.47 9.71
CA VAL A 28 31.47 -16.19 11.10
C VAL A 28 32.68 -15.57 11.79
N ARG A 29 32.54 -14.36 12.34
CA ARG A 29 33.60 -13.64 13.07
C ARG A 29 33.28 -13.55 14.54
N GLY A 30 34.26 -13.82 15.37
CA GLY A 30 34.18 -13.72 16.82
C GLY A 30 33.43 -14.87 17.47
N GLU A 31 33.33 -14.85 18.78
CA GLU A 31 32.57 -15.83 19.58
C GLU A 31 31.09 -15.47 19.57
N LEU A 32 30.27 -16.35 19.05
CA LEU A 32 28.82 -16.09 18.93
C LEU A 32 28.15 -16.10 20.30
N PRO A 33 27.20 -15.17 20.56
CA PRO A 33 26.43 -15.18 21.78
C PRO A 33 25.51 -16.40 21.84
N ALA A 34 25.28 -16.93 23.05
CA ALA A 34 24.35 -18.05 23.25
C ALA A 34 22.90 -17.70 22.89
N ALA A 35 22.53 -16.41 23.00
CA ALA A 35 21.21 -15.89 22.66
C ALA A 35 21.29 -14.42 22.26
N ILE A 36 20.27 -13.95 21.51
CA ILE A 36 20.04 -12.53 21.18
C ILE A 36 18.72 -12.06 21.79
N THR A 37 18.66 -10.79 22.18
CA THR A 37 17.49 -10.17 22.83
C THR A 37 16.48 -9.61 21.83
N GLY A 38 16.88 -9.42 20.58
CA GLY A 38 16.03 -8.86 19.51
C GLY A 38 16.75 -8.87 18.15
N LEU A 39 16.02 -8.55 17.10
CA LEU A 39 16.52 -8.37 15.74
C LEU A 39 16.02 -7.04 15.20
N THR A 40 16.93 -6.19 14.67
CA THR A 40 16.56 -4.88 14.10
C THR A 40 17.53 -4.46 13.00
N ASP A 41 17.02 -3.67 12.03
CA ASP A 41 17.79 -2.93 11.02
C ASP A 41 17.80 -1.41 11.27
N ASP A 42 17.21 -0.97 12.38
CA ASP A 42 17.24 0.42 12.84
C ASP A 42 18.25 0.58 14.00
N SER A 43 19.35 1.30 13.75
CA SER A 43 20.40 1.53 14.74
C SER A 43 19.90 2.22 16.02
N ARG A 44 18.78 2.96 15.95
CA ARG A 44 18.15 3.63 17.10
C ARG A 44 17.38 2.67 18.01
N GLN A 45 17.06 1.48 17.52
CA GLN A 45 16.32 0.44 18.24
C GLN A 45 17.25 -0.65 18.81
N VAL A 46 18.56 -0.52 18.60
CA VAL A 46 19.53 -1.46 19.16
C VAL A 46 19.55 -1.37 20.67
N THR A 47 19.37 -2.52 21.33
CA THR A 47 19.48 -2.70 22.77
C THR A 47 20.58 -3.69 23.12
N PRO A 48 21.10 -3.71 24.36
CA PRO A 48 22.15 -4.67 24.74
C PRO A 48 21.76 -6.12 24.40
N GLY A 49 22.65 -6.83 23.71
CA GLY A 49 22.47 -8.22 23.31
C GLY A 49 21.61 -8.44 22.06
N SER A 50 21.05 -7.38 21.41
CA SER A 50 20.29 -7.54 20.18
C SER A 50 21.18 -7.85 18.96
N CYS A 51 20.60 -8.43 17.92
CA CYS A 51 21.21 -8.58 16.61
C CYS A 51 20.84 -7.38 15.72
N PHE A 52 21.85 -6.71 15.17
CA PHE A 52 21.68 -5.63 14.21
C PHE A 52 21.99 -6.11 12.78
N VAL A 53 21.14 -5.80 11.82
CA VAL A 53 21.36 -6.07 10.39
C VAL A 53 21.75 -4.78 9.69
N ALA A 54 23.01 -4.67 9.25
CA ALA A 54 23.52 -3.53 8.51
C ALA A 54 23.09 -3.61 7.04
N VAL A 55 21.90 -3.12 6.72
CA VAL A 55 21.35 -3.15 5.36
C VAL A 55 21.88 -1.98 4.54
N ARG A 56 22.40 -2.25 3.33
CA ARG A 56 22.71 -1.21 2.34
C ARG A 56 21.44 -0.62 1.76
N GLY A 57 20.98 0.50 2.32
CA GLY A 57 19.82 1.24 1.84
C GLY A 57 20.08 1.99 0.54
N SER A 58 19.02 2.58 -0.05
CA SER A 58 19.15 3.46 -1.23
C SER A 58 19.60 4.87 -0.87
N ALA A 59 19.29 5.35 0.33
CA ALA A 59 19.63 6.70 0.80
C ALA A 59 20.72 6.72 1.87
N ARG A 60 20.89 5.64 2.63
CA ARG A 60 21.90 5.49 3.69
C ARG A 60 22.41 4.06 3.71
N ASP A 61 23.68 3.88 4.04
CA ASP A 61 24.27 2.57 4.27
C ASP A 61 24.18 2.22 5.77
N GLY A 62 23.59 1.06 6.08
CA GLY A 62 23.49 0.56 7.45
C GLY A 62 24.85 0.32 8.11
N HIS A 63 25.90 0.09 7.32
CA HIS A 63 27.27 -0.10 7.81
C HIS A 63 27.84 1.15 8.46
N ASP A 64 27.40 2.36 8.07
CA ASP A 64 27.83 3.62 8.68
C ASP A 64 27.47 3.71 10.16
N PHE A 65 26.47 2.92 10.60
CA PHE A 65 25.99 2.93 11.99
C PHE A 65 26.67 1.87 12.88
N LEU A 66 27.59 1.06 12.38
CA LEU A 66 28.26 0.02 13.17
C LEU A 66 28.95 0.55 14.43
N PRO A 67 29.61 1.72 14.43
CA PRO A 67 30.18 2.29 15.66
C PRO A 67 29.09 2.61 16.72
N THR A 68 27.95 3.13 16.31
CA THR A 68 26.82 3.43 17.19
C THR A 68 26.22 2.15 17.77
N VAL A 69 26.06 1.13 16.93
CA VAL A 69 25.56 -0.20 17.30
C VAL A 69 26.46 -0.90 18.31
N GLN A 70 27.76 -0.77 18.17
CA GLN A 70 28.74 -1.25 19.15
C GLN A 70 28.60 -0.55 20.50
N GLN A 71 28.46 0.80 20.49
CA GLN A 71 28.24 1.57 21.72
C GLN A 71 26.94 1.19 22.42
N ALA A 72 25.91 0.84 21.68
CA ALA A 72 24.63 0.33 22.19
C ALA A 72 24.73 -1.14 22.68
N LYS A 73 25.91 -1.76 22.62
CA LYS A 73 26.20 -3.13 23.09
C LYS A 73 25.37 -4.20 22.36
N ALA A 74 25.25 -4.09 21.05
CA ALA A 74 24.71 -5.20 20.25
C ALA A 74 25.48 -6.49 20.53
N GLY A 75 24.79 -7.61 20.57
CA GLY A 75 25.39 -8.93 20.80
C GLY A 75 25.87 -9.62 19.52
N LEU A 76 25.27 -9.26 18.38
CA LEU A 76 25.56 -9.84 17.07
C LEU A 76 25.32 -8.81 15.97
N VAL A 77 26.08 -8.87 14.89
CA VAL A 77 25.88 -8.07 13.68
C VAL A 77 25.75 -9.00 12.47
N ILE A 78 24.86 -8.65 11.53
CA ILE A 78 24.79 -9.24 10.18
C ILE A 78 25.17 -8.14 9.20
N ALA A 79 26.27 -8.27 8.46
CA ALA A 79 26.80 -7.23 7.61
C ALA A 79 27.59 -7.81 6.41
N GLU A 80 27.68 -7.03 5.32
CA GLU A 80 28.55 -7.39 4.19
C GLU A 80 30.02 -7.13 4.51
N ASP A 81 30.31 -6.07 5.24
CA ASP A 81 31.64 -5.73 5.73
C ASP A 81 31.60 -5.19 7.17
N PRO A 82 31.83 -6.05 8.17
CA PRO A 82 31.88 -5.63 9.56
C PRO A 82 33.27 -5.15 9.99
N ALA A 83 34.19 -4.84 9.09
CA ALA A 83 35.63 -4.62 9.37
C ALA A 83 35.87 -3.57 10.47
N ALA A 84 35.01 -2.60 10.67
CA ALA A 84 35.10 -1.56 11.69
C ALA A 84 34.41 -1.90 13.03
N CYS A 85 33.84 -3.11 13.19
CA CYS A 85 33.05 -3.48 14.36
C CYS A 85 33.61 -4.73 15.03
N PRO A 86 34.05 -4.65 16.30
CA PRO A 86 34.55 -5.81 17.05
C PRO A 86 33.45 -6.72 17.60
N VAL A 87 32.18 -6.41 17.35
CA VAL A 87 31.03 -7.26 17.73
C VAL A 87 31.08 -8.54 16.91
N PRO A 88 30.74 -9.73 17.48
CA PRO A 88 30.59 -10.94 16.72
C PRO A 88 29.68 -10.76 15.50
N ALA A 89 30.06 -11.33 14.36
CA ALA A 89 29.35 -11.05 13.13
C ALA A 89 29.11 -12.27 12.23
N PHE A 90 27.96 -12.29 11.57
CA PHE A 90 27.74 -13.04 10.34
C PHE A 90 28.08 -12.13 9.15
N VAL A 91 29.16 -12.46 8.42
CA VAL A 91 29.49 -11.80 7.16
C VAL A 91 28.65 -12.41 6.05
N VAL A 92 27.95 -11.56 5.31
CA VAL A 92 26.98 -12.01 4.30
C VAL A 92 27.29 -11.44 2.91
N ARG A 93 26.76 -12.08 1.87
CA ARG A 93 26.94 -11.65 0.47
C ARG A 93 26.13 -10.41 0.11
N GLU A 94 24.85 -10.40 0.49
CA GLU A 94 23.87 -9.35 0.18
C GLU A 94 23.03 -9.07 1.43
N SER A 95 23.25 -7.93 2.07
CA SER A 95 22.60 -7.58 3.33
C SER A 95 21.07 -7.48 3.23
N ARG A 96 20.53 -7.09 2.07
CA ARG A 96 19.08 -7.02 1.84
C ARG A 96 18.43 -8.41 1.87
N VAL A 97 19.05 -9.38 1.21
CA VAL A 97 18.60 -10.78 1.23
C VAL A 97 18.79 -11.38 2.61
N ALA A 98 19.96 -11.15 3.22
CA ALA A 98 20.27 -11.65 4.55
C ALA A 98 19.30 -11.13 5.62
N ALA A 99 18.84 -9.87 5.51
CA ALA A 99 17.84 -9.31 6.41
C ALA A 99 16.50 -10.09 6.35
N ALA A 100 16.02 -10.43 5.14
CA ALA A 100 14.80 -11.19 4.98
C ALA A 100 14.93 -12.63 5.50
N VAL A 101 16.07 -13.29 5.19
CA VAL A 101 16.37 -14.65 5.66
C VAL A 101 16.49 -14.71 7.18
N ALA A 102 17.24 -13.78 7.78
CA ALA A 102 17.40 -13.69 9.23
C ALA A 102 16.07 -13.41 9.93
N ALA A 103 15.25 -12.50 9.39
CA ALA A 103 13.94 -12.18 9.93
C ALA A 103 12.99 -13.39 9.87
N SER A 104 12.96 -14.11 8.74
CA SER A 104 12.16 -15.34 8.60
C SER A 104 12.54 -16.34 9.70
N ALA A 105 13.83 -16.66 9.81
CA ALA A 105 14.34 -17.60 10.81
C ALA A 105 14.06 -17.14 12.25
N TYR A 106 14.25 -15.83 12.53
CA TYR A 106 14.02 -15.26 13.86
C TYR A 106 12.56 -15.38 14.30
N TYR A 107 11.61 -15.11 13.40
CA TYR A 107 10.16 -15.18 13.72
C TYR A 107 9.54 -16.56 13.46
N GLY A 108 10.32 -17.59 13.15
CA GLY A 108 9.87 -18.97 13.01
C GLY A 108 9.14 -19.26 11.70
N ASP A 109 9.66 -18.68 10.61
CA ASP A 109 9.20 -18.88 9.24
C ASP A 109 7.68 -18.69 9.07
N PRO A 110 7.12 -17.54 9.53
CA PRO A 110 5.67 -17.36 9.63
C PRO A 110 4.96 -17.45 8.28
N ALA A 111 5.63 -17.05 7.20
CA ALA A 111 5.04 -17.10 5.86
C ALA A 111 4.64 -18.50 5.40
N THR A 112 5.30 -19.55 5.92
CA THR A 112 4.99 -20.95 5.56
C THR A 112 3.66 -21.45 6.14
N GLN A 113 3.10 -20.73 7.11
CA GLN A 113 1.84 -21.06 7.78
C GLN A 113 0.66 -20.24 7.26
N LEU A 114 0.88 -19.39 6.25
CA LEU A 114 -0.11 -18.46 5.71
C LEU A 114 -0.28 -18.65 4.21
N THR A 115 -1.50 -18.48 3.74
CA THR A 115 -1.78 -18.28 2.31
C THR A 115 -1.51 -16.81 1.99
N LEU A 116 -0.46 -16.53 1.22
CA LEU A 116 -0.08 -15.15 0.84
C LEU A 116 -0.60 -14.82 -0.55
N ILE A 117 -1.19 -13.63 -0.71
CA ILE A 117 -1.59 -13.04 -1.99
C ILE A 117 -0.86 -11.70 -2.14
N GLY A 118 -0.01 -11.58 -3.16
CA GLY A 118 0.73 -10.37 -3.46
C GLY A 118 -0.01 -9.52 -4.50
N VAL A 119 -0.17 -8.22 -4.25
CA VAL A 119 -0.81 -7.29 -5.19
C VAL A 119 0.18 -6.19 -5.58
N THR A 120 0.49 -6.09 -6.87
CA THR A 120 1.36 -5.05 -7.43
C THR A 120 0.66 -4.26 -8.54
N GLY A 121 1.23 -3.12 -8.88
CA GLY A 121 0.71 -2.18 -9.89
C GLY A 121 1.02 -0.74 -9.50
N THR A 122 0.70 0.23 -10.33
CA THR A 122 0.80 1.65 -9.98
C THR A 122 -0.35 2.02 -9.04
N ASN A 123 -1.57 1.83 -9.47
CA ASN A 123 -2.80 2.14 -8.75
C ASN A 123 -3.59 0.86 -8.40
N GLY A 124 -4.57 0.95 -7.50
CA GLY A 124 -5.49 -0.13 -7.18
C GLY A 124 -5.01 -1.12 -6.10
N LYS A 125 -3.72 -1.15 -5.74
CA LYS A 125 -3.17 -2.09 -4.74
C LYS A 125 -3.95 -2.09 -3.42
N THR A 126 -4.10 -0.94 -2.81
CA THR A 126 -4.79 -0.77 -1.51
C THR A 126 -6.23 -1.26 -1.57
N THR A 127 -6.97 -0.86 -2.62
CA THR A 127 -8.36 -1.31 -2.81
C THR A 127 -8.41 -2.82 -2.99
N THR A 128 -7.57 -3.39 -3.86
CA THR A 128 -7.57 -4.83 -4.14
C THR A 128 -7.24 -5.66 -2.90
N VAL A 129 -6.23 -5.28 -2.07
CA VAL A 129 -5.95 -6.03 -0.82
C VAL A 129 -7.07 -5.87 0.20
N HIS A 130 -7.77 -4.74 0.22
CA HIS A 130 -8.93 -4.52 1.07
C HIS A 130 -10.11 -5.42 0.64
N LEU A 131 -10.40 -5.47 -0.67
CA LEU A 131 -11.41 -6.37 -1.24
C LEU A 131 -11.07 -7.83 -0.92
N LEU A 132 -9.83 -8.26 -1.14
CA LEU A 132 -9.38 -9.62 -0.84
C LEU A 132 -9.52 -9.96 0.65
N ARG A 133 -9.15 -9.06 1.55
CA ARG A 133 -9.34 -9.27 2.99
C ARG A 133 -10.82 -9.50 3.31
N HIS A 134 -11.73 -8.71 2.75
CA HIS A 134 -13.17 -8.87 2.95
C HIS A 134 -13.68 -10.17 2.33
N LEU A 135 -13.30 -10.48 1.09
CA LEU A 135 -13.72 -11.69 0.39
C LEU A 135 -13.29 -12.96 1.11
N LEU A 136 -12.06 -12.99 1.64
CA LEU A 136 -11.45 -14.20 2.19
C LEU A 136 -11.63 -14.35 3.72
N ASP A 137 -12.17 -13.33 4.41
CA ASP A 137 -12.45 -13.45 5.85
C ASP A 137 -13.66 -14.37 6.08
N ALA A 138 -13.44 -15.47 6.76
CA ALA A 138 -14.46 -16.46 7.05
C ALA A 138 -14.33 -17.01 8.48
N PRO A 139 -15.39 -17.59 9.06
CA PRO A 139 -15.30 -18.24 10.37
C PRO A 139 -14.24 -19.34 10.46
N ALA A 140 -13.99 -20.05 9.35
CA ALA A 140 -13.00 -21.12 9.27
C ALA A 140 -11.56 -20.62 9.09
N GLY A 141 -11.34 -19.34 8.79
CA GLY A 141 -10.01 -18.77 8.60
C GLY A 141 -10.08 -17.26 8.40
N ARG A 142 -9.45 -16.52 9.32
CA ARG A 142 -9.43 -15.06 9.27
C ARG A 142 -8.52 -14.57 8.15
N ALA A 143 -8.92 -13.49 7.50
CA ALA A 143 -8.09 -12.82 6.51
C ALA A 143 -7.53 -11.49 7.03
N ALA A 144 -6.34 -11.12 6.56
CA ALA A 144 -5.71 -9.85 6.85
C ALA A 144 -5.22 -9.14 5.59
N SER A 145 -5.02 -7.82 5.69
CA SER A 145 -4.33 -7.04 4.66
C SER A 145 -3.15 -6.27 5.26
N ILE A 146 -2.07 -6.17 4.47
CA ILE A 146 -0.88 -5.37 4.78
C ILE A 146 -0.67 -4.38 3.64
N GLY A 147 -0.63 -3.09 3.94
CA GLY A 147 -0.47 -2.07 2.90
C GLY A 147 -0.44 -0.65 3.43
N THR A 148 -0.72 0.30 2.55
CA THR A 148 -0.70 1.75 2.81
C THR A 148 -1.56 2.16 4.01
N ILE A 149 -2.70 1.50 4.23
CA ILE A 149 -3.57 1.78 5.37
C ILE A 149 -3.24 0.95 6.62
N GLY A 150 -2.01 0.42 6.69
CA GLY A 150 -1.50 -0.39 7.79
C GLY A 150 -1.93 -1.85 7.72
N VAL A 151 -1.88 -2.53 8.86
CA VAL A 151 -2.26 -3.93 9.01
C VAL A 151 -3.70 -4.01 9.51
N ARG A 152 -4.55 -4.71 8.75
CA ARG A 152 -5.98 -4.85 9.03
C ARG A 152 -6.39 -6.32 9.08
N ILE A 153 -7.23 -6.71 10.05
CA ILE A 153 -7.70 -8.08 10.23
C ILE A 153 -9.23 -8.12 10.12
N GLY A 154 -9.73 -9.16 9.47
CA GLY A 154 -11.15 -9.48 9.34
C GLY A 154 -11.89 -8.58 8.37
N GLY A 155 -13.10 -8.96 7.98
CA GLY A 155 -13.95 -8.22 7.05
C GLY A 155 -14.18 -6.76 7.47
N GLU A 156 -14.33 -6.50 8.76
CA GLU A 156 -14.49 -5.17 9.35
C GLU A 156 -13.21 -4.32 9.35
N GLY A 157 -12.04 -4.94 9.17
CA GLY A 157 -10.76 -4.23 9.09
C GLY A 157 -10.23 -3.71 10.41
N ARG A 158 -10.34 -4.50 11.49
CA ARG A 158 -9.73 -4.17 12.79
C ARG A 158 -8.22 -3.93 12.64
N THR A 159 -7.72 -2.82 13.18
CA THR A 159 -6.30 -2.47 13.11
C THR A 159 -5.47 -3.39 14.01
N LEU A 160 -4.37 -3.93 13.47
CA LEU A 160 -3.29 -4.52 14.26
C LEU A 160 -2.16 -3.50 14.36
N PRO A 161 -1.63 -3.22 15.58
CA PRO A 161 -0.45 -2.36 15.72
C PRO A 161 0.74 -2.92 14.96
N GLY A 162 1.40 -2.09 14.17
CA GLY A 162 2.56 -2.45 13.34
C GLY A 162 2.45 -1.86 11.95
N GLY A 163 3.55 -1.94 11.24
CA GLY A 163 3.74 -1.27 9.95
C GLY A 163 4.56 0.01 10.13
N SER A 164 5.61 0.13 9.34
CA SER A 164 6.58 1.23 9.39
C SER A 164 6.10 2.52 8.72
N GLY A 165 4.81 2.66 8.42
CA GLY A 165 4.28 3.76 7.59
C GLY A 165 4.66 3.62 6.10
N LEU A 166 5.24 2.50 5.70
CA LEU A 166 5.53 2.14 4.32
C LEU A 166 4.40 1.27 3.75
N THR A 167 4.12 1.43 2.46
CA THR A 167 3.16 0.57 1.74
C THR A 167 3.50 -0.91 1.89
N THR A 168 4.77 -1.25 1.84
CA THR A 168 5.27 -2.60 2.13
C THR A 168 6.36 -2.48 3.19
N PRO A 169 6.21 -3.09 4.38
CA PRO A 169 7.18 -3.02 5.46
C PRO A 169 8.58 -3.52 5.07
N GLY A 170 9.60 -3.14 5.85
CA GLY A 170 10.92 -3.78 5.80
C GLY A 170 10.86 -5.24 6.24
N PRO A 171 11.87 -6.07 5.92
CA PRO A 171 11.80 -7.52 6.12
C PRO A 171 11.60 -7.92 7.58
N ILE A 172 12.27 -7.26 8.51
CA ILE A 172 12.16 -7.59 9.95
C ILE A 172 10.76 -7.29 10.45
N GLU A 173 10.24 -6.10 10.16
CA GLU A 173 8.89 -5.71 10.54
C GLU A 173 7.83 -6.58 9.85
N LEU A 174 8.04 -6.95 8.59
CA LEU A 174 7.12 -7.80 7.84
C LEU A 174 6.97 -9.18 8.51
N HIS A 175 8.08 -9.86 8.83
CA HIS A 175 8.01 -11.17 9.49
C HIS A 175 7.45 -11.07 10.91
N ARG A 176 7.73 -9.99 11.63
CA ARG A 176 7.12 -9.69 12.93
C ARG A 176 5.59 -9.59 12.82
N VAL A 177 5.11 -8.85 11.82
CA VAL A 177 3.68 -8.70 11.54
C VAL A 177 3.04 -10.03 11.16
N LEU A 178 3.66 -10.81 10.24
CA LEU A 178 3.15 -12.12 9.85
C LEU A 178 3.02 -13.06 11.06
N ARG A 179 3.99 -13.06 11.98
CA ARG A 179 3.92 -13.84 13.22
C ARG A 179 2.75 -13.40 14.09
N ALA A 180 2.59 -12.11 14.31
CA ALA A 180 1.47 -11.56 15.08
C ALA A 180 0.10 -11.86 14.45
N LEU A 181 0.02 -11.91 13.13
CA LEU A 181 -1.20 -12.29 12.41
C LEU A 181 -1.57 -13.76 12.65
N ILE A 182 -0.60 -14.67 12.64
CA ILE A 182 -0.82 -16.09 12.98
C ILE A 182 -1.35 -16.20 14.42
N GLU A 183 -0.74 -15.50 15.37
CA GLU A 183 -1.17 -15.48 16.77
C GLU A 183 -2.60 -14.89 16.93
N ALA A 184 -3.02 -14.04 16.00
CA ALA A 184 -4.39 -13.52 15.93
C ALA A 184 -5.38 -14.44 15.18
N GLY A 185 -4.96 -15.65 14.78
CA GLY A 185 -5.81 -16.64 14.08
C GLY A 185 -5.99 -16.35 12.58
N VAL A 186 -5.11 -15.55 11.98
CA VAL A 186 -5.13 -15.28 10.54
C VAL A 186 -4.53 -16.47 9.79
N THR A 187 -5.16 -16.84 8.68
CA THR A 187 -4.72 -17.92 7.77
C THR A 187 -4.39 -17.41 6.38
N THR A 188 -4.94 -16.26 5.99
CA THR A 188 -4.74 -15.68 4.66
C THR A 188 -4.36 -14.20 4.76
N VAL A 189 -3.34 -13.79 4.01
CA VAL A 189 -2.86 -12.40 3.99
C VAL A 189 -2.77 -11.89 2.56
N ALA A 190 -3.52 -10.83 2.25
CA ALA A 190 -3.35 -10.04 1.05
C ALA A 190 -2.41 -8.86 1.33
N MET A 191 -1.34 -8.69 0.56
CA MET A 191 -0.37 -7.63 0.82
C MET A 191 -0.01 -6.82 -0.42
N GLU A 192 0.17 -5.51 -0.21
CA GLU A 192 0.68 -4.62 -1.23
C GLU A 192 2.18 -4.89 -1.47
N CYS A 193 2.53 -5.18 -2.72
CA CYS A 193 3.90 -5.44 -3.16
C CYS A 193 4.38 -4.26 -4.00
N SER A 194 4.95 -3.22 -3.35
CA SER A 194 5.48 -2.05 -4.05
C SER A 194 6.72 -2.39 -4.87
N SER A 195 6.95 -1.68 -5.97
CA SER A 195 8.13 -1.88 -6.83
C SER A 195 9.44 -1.67 -6.07
N HIS A 196 9.48 -0.68 -5.15
CA HIS A 196 10.61 -0.47 -4.26
C HIS A 196 10.88 -1.68 -3.36
N ALA A 197 9.84 -2.23 -2.74
CA ALA A 197 9.99 -3.38 -1.85
C ALA A 197 10.46 -4.64 -2.59
N LEU A 198 9.93 -4.88 -3.78
CA LEU A 198 10.37 -5.97 -4.66
C LEU A 198 11.83 -5.79 -5.07
N HIS A 199 12.20 -4.62 -5.58
CA HIS A 199 13.56 -4.31 -6.00
C HIS A 199 14.57 -4.33 -4.83
N GLN A 200 14.14 -3.86 -3.65
CA GLN A 200 14.96 -3.87 -2.43
C GLN A 200 14.95 -5.21 -1.68
N ARG A 201 14.38 -6.27 -2.25
CA ARG A 201 14.34 -7.61 -1.66
C ARG A 201 13.65 -7.70 -0.29
N ARG A 202 12.77 -6.75 0.08
CA ARG A 202 12.11 -6.74 1.39
C ARG A 202 11.24 -7.98 1.64
N MET A 203 10.73 -8.59 0.57
CA MET A 203 9.85 -9.77 0.59
C MET A 203 10.58 -11.03 0.09
N HIS A 204 11.92 -11.03 0.09
CA HIS A 204 12.69 -12.19 -0.36
C HIS A 204 12.36 -13.43 0.48
N GLY A 205 12.18 -14.57 -0.19
CA GLY A 205 11.83 -15.85 0.44
C GLY A 205 10.35 -16.05 0.78
N LEU A 206 9.50 -15.04 0.58
CA LEU A 206 8.05 -15.26 0.65
C LEU A 206 7.59 -16.02 -0.60
N THR A 207 6.57 -16.89 -0.40
CA THR A 207 5.95 -17.66 -1.47
C THR A 207 4.47 -17.33 -1.55
N TYR A 208 3.98 -16.92 -2.73
CA TYR A 208 2.61 -16.45 -2.94
C TYR A 208 1.75 -17.51 -3.64
N ALA A 209 0.53 -17.72 -3.15
CA ALA A 209 -0.50 -18.52 -3.81
C ALA A 209 -1.09 -17.80 -5.03
N ALA A 210 -1.15 -16.45 -4.99
CA ALA A 210 -1.54 -15.64 -6.13
C ALA A 210 -0.74 -14.34 -6.19
N ALA A 211 -0.40 -13.89 -7.39
CA ALA A 211 0.25 -12.61 -7.67
C ALA A 211 -0.63 -11.78 -8.61
N VAL A 212 -1.11 -10.63 -8.13
CA VAL A 212 -2.05 -9.76 -8.84
C VAL A 212 -1.33 -8.56 -9.44
N TYR A 213 -1.57 -8.31 -10.73
CA TYR A 213 -1.02 -7.21 -11.52
C TYR A 213 -2.16 -6.29 -11.96
N THR A 214 -2.32 -5.13 -11.29
CA THR A 214 -3.45 -4.22 -11.53
C THR A 214 -3.23 -3.37 -12.80
N ASN A 215 -2.33 -2.38 -12.75
CA ASN A 215 -2.01 -1.49 -13.86
C ASN A 215 -0.59 -0.94 -13.73
N LEU A 216 -0.03 -0.41 -14.84
CA LEU A 216 1.29 0.19 -14.87
C LEU A 216 1.27 1.53 -15.61
N THR A 217 1.25 2.63 -14.87
CA THR A 217 1.35 3.99 -15.40
C THR A 217 2.60 4.69 -14.87
N ARG A 218 2.93 5.86 -15.43
CA ARG A 218 4.16 6.59 -15.11
C ARG A 218 4.19 7.01 -13.65
N GLU A 219 5.06 6.37 -12.86
CA GLU A 219 5.35 6.70 -11.47
C GLU A 219 6.74 6.18 -11.08
N HIS A 220 7.35 6.75 -10.04
CA HIS A 220 8.65 6.30 -9.48
C HIS A 220 9.81 6.23 -10.48
N LEU A 221 9.80 7.06 -11.54
CA LEU A 221 10.92 7.11 -12.50
C LEU A 221 12.16 7.80 -11.94
N ASP A 222 12.02 8.58 -10.89
CA ASP A 222 13.12 9.10 -10.05
C ASP A 222 13.96 7.97 -9.44
N TYR A 223 13.34 6.83 -9.15
CA TYR A 223 14.01 5.66 -8.59
C TYR A 223 14.35 4.60 -9.66
N HIS A 224 13.43 4.27 -10.56
CA HIS A 224 13.60 3.18 -11.55
C HIS A 224 14.23 3.65 -12.87
N GLY A 225 14.26 4.96 -13.13
CA GLY A 225 14.80 5.55 -14.36
C GLY A 225 13.89 5.39 -15.59
N THR A 226 13.40 4.19 -15.89
CA THR A 226 12.57 3.89 -17.07
C THR A 226 11.31 3.09 -16.73
N MET A 227 10.29 3.16 -17.59
CA MET A 227 9.08 2.33 -17.47
C MET A 227 9.39 0.83 -17.55
N ALA A 228 10.37 0.45 -18.37
CA ALA A 228 10.79 -0.95 -18.48
C ALA A 228 11.38 -1.46 -17.16
N ALA A 229 12.32 -0.72 -16.55
CA ALA A 229 12.88 -1.09 -15.24
C ALA A 229 11.81 -1.09 -14.13
N TYR A 230 10.83 -0.18 -14.19
CA TYR A 230 9.71 -0.15 -13.26
C TYR A 230 8.82 -1.39 -13.40
N ARG A 231 8.50 -1.80 -14.64
CA ARG A 231 7.79 -3.06 -14.93
C ARG A 231 8.59 -4.27 -14.41
N ASP A 232 9.88 -4.33 -14.74
CA ASP A 232 10.74 -5.45 -14.39
C ASP A 232 10.90 -5.59 -12.88
N ALA A 233 10.95 -4.48 -12.13
CA ALA A 233 10.91 -4.50 -10.67
C ALA A 233 9.62 -5.13 -10.12
N LYS A 234 8.46 -4.86 -10.74
CA LYS A 234 7.19 -5.50 -10.36
C LYS A 234 7.12 -6.97 -10.80
N ALA A 235 7.71 -7.30 -11.93
CA ALA A 235 7.77 -8.67 -12.43
C ALA A 235 8.50 -9.63 -11.47
N LEU A 236 9.36 -9.12 -10.57
CA LEU A 236 10.00 -9.94 -9.53
C LEU A 236 8.99 -10.68 -8.62
N LEU A 237 7.74 -10.21 -8.54
CA LEU A 237 6.70 -10.92 -7.79
C LEU A 237 6.36 -12.28 -8.40
N LEU A 238 6.46 -12.45 -9.74
CA LEU A 238 6.23 -13.74 -10.41
C LEU A 238 7.24 -14.81 -9.96
N ALA A 239 8.48 -14.41 -9.72
CA ALA A 239 9.51 -15.34 -9.25
C ALA A 239 9.27 -15.85 -7.81
N GLN A 240 8.32 -15.26 -7.10
CA GLN A 240 7.91 -15.66 -5.76
C GLN A 240 6.57 -16.40 -5.72
N LEU A 241 6.00 -16.73 -6.87
CA LEU A 241 4.82 -17.61 -6.92
C LEU A 241 5.17 -19.03 -6.46
N ALA A 242 4.25 -19.64 -5.73
CA ALA A 242 4.30 -21.06 -5.45
C ALA A 242 4.28 -21.86 -6.79
N PRO A 243 4.78 -23.10 -6.83
CA PRO A 243 4.71 -23.93 -8.03
C PRO A 243 3.28 -24.09 -8.57
N THR A 244 2.27 -24.06 -7.69
CA THR A 244 0.83 -24.11 -8.00
C THR A 244 0.18 -22.73 -7.96
N GLY A 245 0.98 -21.65 -7.82
CA GLY A 245 0.47 -20.29 -7.69
C GLY A 245 0.03 -19.72 -9.03
N THR A 246 -0.94 -18.81 -8.97
CA THR A 246 -1.56 -18.20 -10.16
C THR A 246 -1.20 -16.73 -10.30
N ALA A 247 -0.77 -16.32 -11.49
CA ALA A 247 -0.66 -14.90 -11.86
C ALA A 247 -2.03 -14.38 -12.31
N ILE A 248 -2.49 -13.28 -11.70
CA ILE A 248 -3.75 -12.60 -12.05
C ILE A 248 -3.39 -11.30 -12.74
N ILE A 249 -3.60 -11.22 -14.05
CA ILE A 249 -3.05 -10.16 -14.89
C ILE A 249 -4.18 -9.35 -15.55
N ASN A 250 -4.13 -8.04 -15.42
CA ASN A 250 -5.00 -7.12 -16.14
C ASN A 250 -4.70 -7.16 -17.64
N ALA A 251 -5.64 -7.68 -18.44
CA ALA A 251 -5.52 -7.75 -19.90
C ALA A 251 -5.71 -6.41 -20.60
N ASP A 252 -6.37 -5.45 -19.94
CA ASP A 252 -6.60 -4.10 -20.47
C ASP A 252 -5.34 -3.22 -20.43
N ASP A 253 -4.31 -3.64 -19.69
CA ASP A 253 -3.05 -2.89 -19.60
C ASP A 253 -1.94 -3.54 -20.44
N PRO A 254 -1.60 -2.95 -21.60
CA PRO A 254 -0.60 -3.50 -22.52
C PRO A 254 0.81 -3.57 -21.93
N MET A 255 1.10 -2.83 -20.88
CA MET A 255 2.40 -2.85 -20.23
C MET A 255 2.72 -4.21 -19.60
N TRP A 256 1.71 -5.04 -19.31
CA TRP A 256 1.88 -6.39 -18.79
C TRP A 256 2.15 -7.44 -19.88
N ALA A 257 2.06 -7.11 -21.17
CA ALA A 257 2.35 -8.05 -22.26
C ALA A 257 3.78 -8.61 -22.25
N GLY A 258 4.72 -7.89 -21.62
CA GLY A 258 6.13 -8.30 -21.50
C GLY A 258 6.48 -9.06 -20.22
N LEU A 259 5.50 -9.49 -19.40
CA LEU A 259 5.78 -10.28 -18.21
C LEU A 259 6.27 -11.68 -18.57
N PRO A 260 7.16 -12.27 -17.76
CA PRO A 260 7.54 -13.68 -17.88
C PRO A 260 6.33 -14.61 -17.87
N VAL A 261 6.33 -15.61 -18.72
CA VAL A 261 5.28 -16.62 -18.76
C VAL A 261 5.40 -17.52 -17.53
N VAL A 262 4.28 -17.72 -16.84
CA VAL A 262 4.16 -18.65 -15.71
C VAL A 262 3.10 -19.71 -16.01
N PRO A 263 3.21 -20.94 -15.45
CA PRO A 263 2.33 -22.05 -15.80
C PRO A 263 0.85 -21.77 -15.58
N GLN A 264 0.52 -21.05 -14.51
CA GLN A 264 -0.87 -20.71 -14.18
C GLN A 264 -1.07 -19.21 -14.27
N THR A 265 -1.83 -18.79 -15.29
CA THR A 265 -2.18 -17.39 -15.52
C THR A 265 -3.68 -17.26 -15.72
N MET A 266 -4.30 -16.35 -15.00
CA MET A 266 -5.69 -15.93 -15.16
C MET A 266 -5.72 -14.46 -15.56
N ARG A 267 -6.37 -14.13 -16.68
CA ARG A 267 -6.52 -12.76 -17.13
C ARG A 267 -7.86 -12.21 -16.68
N PHE A 268 -7.87 -10.95 -16.25
CA PHE A 268 -9.11 -10.21 -16.02
C PHE A 268 -9.18 -8.98 -16.92
N SER A 269 -10.39 -8.55 -17.26
CA SER A 269 -10.61 -7.42 -18.17
C SER A 269 -11.97 -6.76 -17.93
N MET A 270 -12.00 -5.44 -18.15
CA MET A 270 -13.24 -4.65 -18.29
C MET A 270 -13.72 -4.61 -19.74
N ALA A 271 -12.81 -4.75 -20.72
CA ALA A 271 -13.08 -4.56 -22.14
C ALA A 271 -13.20 -5.87 -22.92
N ASP A 272 -12.44 -6.92 -22.54
CA ASP A 272 -12.40 -8.20 -23.22
C ASP A 272 -13.33 -9.22 -22.54
N ALA A 273 -14.43 -9.56 -23.23
CA ALA A 273 -15.42 -10.52 -22.76
C ALA A 273 -14.91 -11.98 -22.73
N GLU A 274 -13.79 -12.27 -23.43
CA GLU A 274 -13.16 -13.59 -23.46
C GLU A 274 -12.14 -13.77 -22.33
N ALA A 275 -11.87 -12.72 -21.54
CA ALA A 275 -11.02 -12.85 -20.37
C ALA A 275 -11.64 -13.81 -19.35
N ALA A 276 -10.80 -14.59 -18.66
CA ALA A 276 -11.26 -15.58 -17.68
C ALA A 276 -12.11 -14.96 -16.55
N VAL A 277 -11.88 -13.70 -16.21
CA VAL A 277 -12.68 -12.94 -15.25
C VAL A 277 -13.01 -11.59 -15.88
N CYS A 278 -14.28 -11.31 -16.13
CA CYS A 278 -14.67 -10.01 -16.72
C CYS A 278 -16.00 -9.50 -16.16
N ALA A 279 -16.28 -8.22 -16.40
CA ALA A 279 -17.54 -7.58 -16.06
C ALA A 279 -18.42 -7.45 -17.31
N ALA A 280 -19.71 -7.76 -17.16
CA ALA A 280 -20.72 -7.53 -18.19
C ALA A 280 -21.86 -6.69 -17.60
N ASP A 281 -22.64 -6.07 -18.49
CA ASP A 281 -23.89 -5.35 -18.15
C ASP A 281 -23.69 -4.21 -17.11
N LEU A 282 -22.52 -3.54 -17.15
CA LEU A 282 -22.15 -2.51 -16.17
C LEU A 282 -23.08 -1.30 -16.23
N ARG A 283 -23.67 -0.96 -15.07
CA ARG A 283 -24.54 0.20 -14.87
C ARG A 283 -24.10 0.95 -13.62
N TYR A 284 -23.90 2.26 -13.76
CA TYR A 284 -23.59 3.12 -12.63
C TYR A 284 -24.86 3.54 -11.91
N ARG A 285 -24.81 3.62 -10.57
CA ARG A 285 -25.90 4.11 -9.71
C ARG A 285 -25.31 4.96 -8.59
N ALA A 286 -26.17 5.73 -7.93
CA ALA A 286 -25.74 6.48 -6.75
C ALA A 286 -25.05 5.53 -5.73
N GLY A 287 -23.84 5.85 -5.37
CA GLY A 287 -23.06 5.09 -4.38
C GLY A 287 -22.46 3.76 -4.86
N GLY A 288 -22.44 3.46 -6.17
CA GLY A 288 -21.84 2.22 -6.65
C GLY A 288 -22.17 1.83 -8.09
N SER A 289 -22.13 0.53 -8.39
CA SER A 289 -22.44 0.00 -9.71
C SER A 289 -23.07 -1.39 -9.62
N ASP A 290 -23.95 -1.70 -10.58
CA ASP A 290 -24.50 -3.04 -10.77
C ASP A 290 -23.91 -3.63 -12.03
N TRP A 291 -23.46 -4.87 -11.96
CA TRP A 291 -22.79 -5.55 -13.07
C TRP A 291 -22.85 -7.07 -12.90
N THR A 292 -22.49 -7.80 -13.94
CA THR A 292 -22.42 -9.26 -13.91
C THR A 292 -20.97 -9.69 -13.86
N LEU A 293 -20.55 -10.40 -12.81
CA LEU A 293 -19.28 -11.11 -12.73
C LEU A 293 -19.33 -12.33 -13.62
N VAL A 294 -18.48 -12.37 -14.63
CA VAL A 294 -18.33 -13.50 -15.56
C VAL A 294 -17.05 -14.23 -15.24
N THR A 295 -17.13 -15.54 -15.05
CA THR A 295 -15.99 -16.42 -14.70
C THR A 295 -16.15 -17.77 -15.37
N PRO A 296 -15.13 -18.65 -15.36
CA PRO A 296 -15.29 -20.04 -15.82
C PRO A 296 -16.35 -20.84 -15.06
N GLN A 297 -16.77 -20.39 -13.87
CA GLN A 297 -17.83 -21.03 -13.07
C GLN A 297 -19.24 -20.52 -13.40
N GLY A 298 -19.39 -19.50 -14.26
CA GLY A 298 -20.67 -18.94 -14.66
C GLY A 298 -20.75 -17.42 -14.54
N ARG A 299 -21.99 -16.93 -14.56
CA ARG A 299 -22.33 -15.49 -14.53
C ARG A 299 -23.11 -15.17 -13.25
N PHE A 300 -22.68 -14.18 -12.50
CA PHE A 300 -23.25 -13.85 -11.19
C PHE A 300 -23.49 -12.35 -11.07
N PRO A 301 -24.71 -11.90 -10.68
CA PRO A 301 -25.00 -10.48 -10.49
C PRO A 301 -24.24 -9.94 -9.26
N VAL A 302 -23.75 -8.71 -9.38
CA VAL A 302 -23.05 -7.99 -8.31
C VAL A 302 -23.64 -6.58 -8.17
N ALA A 303 -24.13 -6.25 -6.98
CA ALA A 303 -24.52 -4.90 -6.59
C ALA A 303 -23.34 -4.26 -5.81
N PHE A 304 -22.39 -3.70 -6.51
CA PHE A 304 -21.10 -3.28 -5.94
C PHE A 304 -21.16 -1.88 -5.32
N PRO A 305 -20.80 -1.71 -4.03
CA PRO A 305 -21.02 -0.44 -3.31
C PRO A 305 -19.86 0.56 -3.45
N LEU A 306 -18.89 0.33 -4.32
CA LEU A 306 -17.79 1.28 -4.58
C LEU A 306 -17.97 1.95 -5.94
N MET A 307 -17.73 3.26 -5.99
CA MET A 307 -17.84 4.07 -7.20
C MET A 307 -16.62 3.94 -8.09
N GLY A 308 -16.82 4.10 -9.41
CA GLY A 308 -15.77 4.16 -10.41
C GLY A 308 -15.49 2.82 -11.08
N ASP A 309 -15.25 2.87 -12.39
CA ASP A 309 -14.88 1.74 -13.25
C ASP A 309 -13.59 1.06 -12.78
N PHE A 310 -12.60 1.86 -12.33
CA PHE A 310 -11.36 1.34 -11.77
C PHE A 310 -11.59 0.48 -10.50
N ASN A 311 -12.66 0.73 -9.73
CA ASN A 311 -13.01 -0.12 -8.60
C ASN A 311 -13.67 -1.43 -9.05
N VAL A 312 -14.40 -1.43 -10.18
CA VAL A 312 -14.84 -2.69 -10.80
C VAL A 312 -13.65 -3.49 -11.29
N ALA A 313 -12.66 -2.85 -11.94
CA ALA A 313 -11.39 -3.52 -12.32
C ALA A 313 -10.64 -4.09 -11.11
N ASN A 314 -10.58 -3.35 -9.99
CA ASN A 314 -9.99 -3.85 -8.74
C ASN A 314 -10.80 -5.05 -8.18
N ALA A 315 -12.13 -5.05 -8.32
CA ALA A 315 -12.99 -6.15 -7.91
C ALA A 315 -12.77 -7.40 -8.77
N LEU A 316 -12.60 -7.24 -10.09
CA LEU A 316 -12.22 -8.35 -10.99
C LEU A 316 -10.85 -8.93 -10.63
N ALA A 317 -9.87 -8.08 -10.34
CA ALA A 317 -8.55 -8.51 -9.87
C ALA A 317 -8.63 -9.31 -8.56
N ALA A 318 -9.43 -8.82 -7.60
CA ALA A 318 -9.67 -9.53 -6.34
C ALA A 318 -10.45 -10.83 -6.54
N ALA A 319 -11.45 -10.84 -7.42
CA ALA A 319 -12.22 -12.04 -7.78
C ALA A 319 -11.32 -13.11 -8.38
N GLY A 320 -10.45 -12.76 -9.34
CA GLY A 320 -9.48 -13.68 -9.92
C GLY A 320 -8.55 -14.31 -8.88
N ALA A 321 -8.03 -13.51 -7.95
CA ALA A 321 -7.18 -14.02 -6.88
C ALA A 321 -7.94 -14.90 -5.86
N ALA A 322 -9.19 -14.54 -5.54
CA ALA A 322 -10.05 -15.34 -4.66
C ALA A 322 -10.41 -16.68 -5.30
N LEU A 323 -10.70 -16.72 -6.60
CA LEU A 323 -10.90 -17.96 -7.39
C LEU A 323 -9.64 -18.83 -7.35
N ALA A 324 -8.45 -18.24 -7.54
CA ALA A 324 -7.17 -18.93 -7.55
C ALA A 324 -6.86 -19.62 -6.21
N VAL A 325 -7.38 -19.10 -5.09
CA VAL A 325 -7.25 -19.74 -3.77
C VAL A 325 -8.46 -20.59 -3.37
N GLY A 326 -9.33 -20.91 -4.35
CA GLY A 326 -10.40 -21.91 -4.18
C GLY A 326 -11.77 -21.37 -3.74
N MET A 327 -11.98 -20.05 -3.73
CA MET A 327 -13.31 -19.48 -3.43
C MET A 327 -14.26 -19.63 -4.61
N SER A 328 -15.55 -19.93 -4.37
CA SER A 328 -16.54 -20.03 -5.44
C SER A 328 -16.94 -18.66 -6.00
N ALA A 329 -17.20 -18.56 -7.31
CA ALA A 329 -17.62 -17.32 -7.94
C ALA A 329 -18.95 -16.78 -7.39
N ALA A 330 -19.87 -17.67 -7.01
CA ALA A 330 -21.12 -17.26 -6.38
C ALA A 330 -20.89 -16.54 -5.04
N THR A 331 -20.03 -17.09 -4.18
CA THR A 331 -19.66 -16.48 -2.90
C THR A 331 -18.89 -15.16 -3.10
N ILE A 332 -18.03 -15.10 -4.12
CA ILE A 332 -17.31 -13.86 -4.47
C ILE A 332 -18.31 -12.77 -4.85
N ALA A 333 -19.26 -13.06 -5.74
CA ALA A 333 -20.27 -12.10 -6.19
C ALA A 333 -21.13 -11.59 -5.02
N GLU A 334 -21.60 -12.48 -4.16
CA GLU A 334 -22.35 -12.13 -2.95
C GLU A 334 -21.55 -11.19 -2.05
N ARG A 335 -20.30 -11.54 -1.75
CA ARG A 335 -19.45 -10.76 -0.85
C ARG A 335 -18.99 -9.43 -1.43
N LEU A 336 -18.82 -9.33 -2.75
CA LEU A 336 -18.57 -8.05 -3.40
C LEU A 336 -19.71 -7.06 -3.18
N GLY A 337 -20.94 -7.54 -3.05
CA GLY A 337 -22.13 -6.72 -2.76
C GLY A 337 -22.15 -6.11 -1.35
N SER A 338 -21.34 -6.63 -0.43
CA SER A 338 -21.30 -6.19 0.97
C SER A 338 -19.94 -5.61 1.39
N VAL A 339 -19.08 -5.29 0.43
CA VAL A 339 -17.74 -4.77 0.73
C VAL A 339 -17.83 -3.38 1.37
N PRO A 340 -17.11 -3.14 2.48
CA PRO A 340 -17.09 -1.82 3.11
C PRO A 340 -16.31 -0.80 2.28
N GLN A 341 -16.58 0.50 2.53
CA GLN A 341 -15.80 1.58 1.93
C GLN A 341 -14.31 1.42 2.24
N VAL A 342 -13.47 1.73 1.25
CA VAL A 342 -12.01 1.68 1.42
C VAL A 342 -11.52 3.04 1.89
N PRO A 343 -10.92 3.14 3.10
CA PRO A 343 -10.47 4.42 3.62
C PRO A 343 -9.58 5.18 2.64
N GLY A 344 -9.99 6.41 2.30
CA GLY A 344 -9.27 7.29 1.39
C GLY A 344 -9.21 6.83 -0.07
N ARG A 345 -10.19 6.06 -0.55
CA ARG A 345 -10.32 5.64 -1.96
C ARG A 345 -11.75 5.88 -2.45
N LEU A 346 -12.03 7.08 -2.98
CA LEU A 346 -13.38 7.59 -3.25
C LEU A 346 -14.34 7.28 -2.08
N GLU A 347 -13.84 7.45 -0.88
CA GLU A 347 -14.56 7.14 0.35
C GLU A 347 -15.65 8.18 0.60
N VAL A 348 -16.88 7.72 0.73
CA VAL A 348 -18.02 8.58 1.10
C VAL A 348 -17.89 8.94 2.57
N LEU A 349 -17.70 10.23 2.85
CA LEU A 349 -17.69 10.79 4.21
C LEU A 349 -19.07 11.22 4.65
N HIS A 350 -19.88 11.73 3.71
CA HIS A 350 -21.24 12.20 3.93
C HIS A 350 -22.04 12.14 2.62
N GLU A 351 -23.36 11.89 2.69
CA GLU A 351 -24.21 11.68 1.53
C GLU A 351 -24.91 12.97 1.05
N HIS A 352 -25.35 13.84 1.97
CA HIS A 352 -26.11 15.05 1.64
C HIS A 352 -25.67 16.25 2.51
N PRO A 353 -24.77 17.14 2.01
CA PRO A 353 -24.11 17.14 0.68
C PRO A 353 -23.19 15.93 0.52
N THR A 354 -23.02 15.49 -0.72
CA THR A 354 -22.07 14.41 -1.01
C THR A 354 -20.65 14.89 -0.83
N VAL A 355 -19.94 14.32 0.15
CA VAL A 355 -18.53 14.59 0.43
C VAL A 355 -17.72 13.33 0.30
N LEU A 356 -16.72 13.36 -0.55
CA LEU A 356 -15.82 12.23 -0.81
C LEU A 356 -14.39 12.61 -0.44
N ARG A 357 -13.58 11.60 -0.05
CA ARG A 357 -12.13 11.76 0.04
C ARG A 357 -11.38 10.70 -0.75
N ASP A 358 -10.22 11.11 -1.31
CA ASP A 358 -9.36 10.23 -2.07
C ASP A 358 -7.87 10.52 -1.81
N TYR A 359 -7.04 9.52 -1.97
CA TYR A 359 -5.57 9.63 -1.83
C TYR A 359 -4.88 10.10 -3.12
N ALA A 360 -5.61 10.47 -4.16
CA ALA A 360 -5.06 10.98 -5.40
C ALA A 360 -4.07 12.12 -5.12
N HIS A 361 -2.83 11.99 -5.59
CA HIS A 361 -1.75 12.94 -5.39
C HIS A 361 -0.76 12.97 -6.58
N THR A 362 -1.21 12.48 -7.74
CA THR A 362 -0.52 12.53 -9.03
C THR A 362 -1.46 13.01 -10.12
N PRO A 363 -0.97 13.57 -11.26
CA PRO A 363 -1.82 14.00 -12.36
C PRO A 363 -2.73 12.88 -12.90
N ASP A 364 -2.20 11.68 -13.11
CA ASP A 364 -2.95 10.49 -13.56
C ASP A 364 -4.05 10.10 -12.57
N ALA A 365 -3.76 10.12 -11.25
CA ALA A 365 -4.76 9.82 -10.25
C ALA A 365 -5.88 10.87 -10.21
N TYR A 366 -5.57 12.16 -10.38
CA TYR A 366 -6.58 13.22 -10.51
C TYR A 366 -7.49 12.99 -11.70
N GLU A 367 -6.89 12.70 -12.87
CA GLU A 367 -7.65 12.44 -14.08
C GLU A 367 -8.62 11.26 -13.89
N ARG A 368 -8.13 10.15 -13.35
CA ARG A 368 -8.95 8.95 -13.10
C ARG A 368 -10.08 9.23 -12.12
N VAL A 369 -9.78 9.84 -10.97
CA VAL A 369 -10.79 10.07 -9.93
C VAL A 369 -11.87 11.07 -10.40
N LEU A 370 -11.48 12.18 -11.01
CA LEU A 370 -12.42 13.19 -11.50
C LEU A 370 -13.27 12.68 -12.67
N THR A 371 -12.67 11.96 -13.62
CA THR A 371 -13.39 11.32 -14.72
C THR A 371 -14.36 10.27 -14.21
N ALA A 372 -13.92 9.40 -13.30
CA ALA A 372 -14.77 8.36 -12.72
C ALA A 372 -15.92 8.92 -11.87
N LEU A 373 -15.72 10.10 -11.26
CA LEU A 373 -16.76 10.73 -10.43
C LEU A 373 -17.82 11.45 -11.25
N ARG A 374 -17.50 11.94 -12.44
CA ARG A 374 -18.41 12.74 -13.29
C ARG A 374 -19.74 12.05 -13.58
N PRO A 375 -19.84 10.76 -13.93
CA PRO A 375 -21.12 10.07 -14.16
C PRO A 375 -22.03 10.01 -12.92
N TYR A 376 -21.47 10.16 -11.73
CA TYR A 376 -22.21 10.14 -10.46
C TYR A 376 -22.60 11.53 -9.96
N THR A 377 -22.19 12.60 -10.65
CA THR A 377 -22.38 13.99 -10.21
C THR A 377 -23.37 14.69 -11.11
N ALA A 378 -24.57 14.97 -10.59
CA ALA A 378 -25.60 15.70 -11.31
C ALA A 378 -25.29 17.21 -11.45
N GLY A 379 -24.53 17.77 -10.50
CA GLY A 379 -24.14 19.17 -10.43
C GLY A 379 -22.64 19.39 -10.64
N ARG A 380 -22.05 20.21 -9.77
CA ARG A 380 -20.64 20.59 -9.81
C ARG A 380 -19.77 19.64 -8.99
N ILE A 381 -18.55 19.40 -9.45
CA ILE A 381 -17.45 18.84 -8.65
C ILE A 381 -16.67 20.02 -8.07
N ILE A 382 -16.70 20.16 -6.76
CA ILE A 382 -15.92 21.13 -6.00
C ILE A 382 -14.71 20.41 -5.42
N LEU A 383 -13.53 20.67 -5.98
CA LEU A 383 -12.29 19.98 -5.62
C LEU A 383 -11.51 20.77 -4.57
N VAL A 384 -11.24 20.15 -3.42
CA VAL A 384 -10.35 20.68 -2.38
C VAL A 384 -9.03 19.90 -2.43
N PHE A 385 -7.94 20.60 -2.70
CA PHE A 385 -6.64 19.95 -2.83
C PHE A 385 -5.47 20.83 -2.41
N GLY A 386 -4.33 20.19 -2.16
CA GLY A 386 -3.04 20.82 -1.94
C GLY A 386 -1.92 19.92 -2.41
N CYS A 387 -0.71 20.43 -2.46
CA CYS A 387 0.48 19.68 -2.80
C CYS A 387 1.41 19.54 -1.60
N GLY A 388 2.06 18.37 -1.45
CA GLY A 388 3.03 18.14 -0.40
C GLY A 388 4.36 18.88 -0.66
N GLY A 389 4.96 19.42 0.40
CA GLY A 389 6.33 19.92 0.40
C GLY A 389 7.35 18.77 0.47
N ASP A 390 8.62 19.05 0.14
CA ASP A 390 9.72 18.09 0.09
C ASP A 390 9.41 16.86 -0.79
N ARG A 391 8.74 17.10 -1.91
CA ARG A 391 8.30 16.12 -2.91
C ARG A 391 8.56 16.65 -4.32
N ASP A 392 8.26 15.84 -5.33
CA ASP A 392 8.35 16.24 -6.73
C ASP A 392 7.54 17.52 -7.00
N ARG A 393 8.25 18.60 -7.27
CA ARG A 393 7.69 19.92 -7.56
C ARG A 393 7.08 19.99 -8.96
N GLY A 394 7.64 19.22 -9.91
CA GLY A 394 7.22 19.23 -11.30
C GLY A 394 5.78 18.74 -11.50
N LYS A 395 5.25 17.92 -10.59
CA LYS A 395 3.86 17.46 -10.66
C LYS A 395 2.82 18.51 -10.23
N ARG A 396 3.19 19.55 -9.46
CA ARG A 396 2.25 20.55 -8.91
C ARG A 396 1.44 21.25 -10.00
N PRO A 397 2.09 21.90 -11.00
CA PRO A 397 1.36 22.54 -12.08
C PRO A 397 0.56 21.55 -12.94
N LEU A 398 1.06 20.33 -13.13
CA LEU A 398 0.35 19.30 -13.91
C LEU A 398 -0.93 18.86 -13.21
N MET A 399 -0.91 18.66 -11.89
CA MET A 399 -2.08 18.33 -11.09
C MET A 399 -3.13 19.44 -11.16
N ALA A 400 -2.70 20.71 -11.02
CA ALA A 400 -3.59 21.86 -11.12
C ALA A 400 -4.22 21.99 -12.52
N THR A 401 -3.48 21.73 -13.58
CA THR A 401 -3.99 21.73 -14.97
C THR A 401 -5.09 20.67 -15.15
N VAL A 402 -4.88 19.44 -14.66
CA VAL A 402 -5.89 18.39 -14.70
C VAL A 402 -7.11 18.75 -13.86
N ALA A 403 -6.89 19.26 -12.65
CA ALA A 403 -7.96 19.73 -11.76
C ALA A 403 -8.84 20.79 -12.43
N HIS A 404 -8.23 21.79 -13.06
CA HIS A 404 -8.94 22.88 -13.76
C HIS A 404 -9.76 22.38 -14.96
N ARG A 405 -9.28 21.36 -15.65
CA ARG A 405 -9.97 20.80 -16.81
C ARG A 405 -11.20 19.97 -16.44
N LEU A 406 -11.18 19.30 -15.28
CA LEU A 406 -12.16 18.24 -14.95
C LEU A 406 -13.07 18.58 -13.76
N ALA A 407 -12.69 19.51 -12.90
CA ALA A 407 -13.52 19.99 -11.80
C ALA A 407 -14.14 21.37 -12.14
N ASP A 408 -15.31 21.66 -11.54
CA ASP A 408 -16.04 22.92 -11.80
C ASP A 408 -15.62 24.06 -10.88
N ARG A 409 -15.09 23.73 -9.70
CA ARG A 409 -14.56 24.68 -8.71
C ARG A 409 -13.31 24.13 -8.05
N LEU A 410 -12.33 24.98 -7.84
CA LEU A 410 -11.05 24.63 -7.22
C LEU A 410 -10.83 25.42 -5.94
N VAL A 411 -10.66 24.72 -4.83
CA VAL A 411 -10.24 25.26 -3.54
C VAL A 411 -8.86 24.70 -3.21
N ILE A 412 -7.84 25.55 -3.23
CA ILE A 412 -6.44 25.15 -3.04
C ILE A 412 -6.05 25.44 -1.59
N THR A 413 -5.54 24.41 -0.90
CA THR A 413 -5.21 24.46 0.53
C THR A 413 -3.81 23.93 0.79
N ASP A 414 -3.30 24.11 2.01
CA ASP A 414 -2.12 23.36 2.45
C ASP A 414 -2.45 21.87 2.62
N ASP A 415 -1.54 21.01 2.15
CA ASP A 415 -1.57 19.56 2.43
C ASP A 415 -0.62 19.22 3.60
N ASN A 416 0.60 18.79 3.32
CA ASN A 416 1.70 18.60 4.26
C ASN A 416 2.90 19.45 3.76
N PRO A 417 3.01 20.72 4.12
CA PRO A 417 4.10 21.58 3.64
C PRO A 417 5.49 21.07 4.05
N ARG A 418 5.59 20.37 5.18
CA ARG A 418 6.85 19.91 5.77
C ARG A 418 7.81 21.08 5.96
N THR A 419 9.08 20.97 5.50
CA THR A 419 10.08 22.03 5.66
C THR A 419 10.05 23.08 4.56
N GLU A 420 9.24 22.88 3.50
CA GLU A 420 9.10 23.83 2.40
C GLU A 420 8.09 24.95 2.74
N ASP A 421 8.33 26.14 2.23
CA ASP A 421 7.43 27.29 2.37
C ASP A 421 6.07 27.01 1.69
N PRO A 422 4.95 27.04 2.44
CA PRO A 422 3.63 26.78 1.89
C PRO A 422 3.21 27.75 0.78
N ASP A 423 3.59 29.03 0.85
CA ASP A 423 3.24 30.01 -0.17
C ASP A 423 3.94 29.71 -1.50
N ARG A 424 5.16 29.17 -1.44
CA ARG A 424 5.87 28.70 -2.63
C ARG A 424 5.22 27.44 -3.24
N ILE A 425 4.75 26.53 -2.40
CA ILE A 425 4.02 25.34 -2.88
C ILE A 425 2.76 25.76 -3.64
N ILE A 426 1.99 26.69 -3.07
CA ILE A 426 0.78 27.22 -3.70
C ILE A 426 1.13 27.95 -5.01
N ALA A 427 2.14 28.83 -5.01
CA ALA A 427 2.57 29.53 -6.21
C ALA A 427 2.96 28.59 -7.35
N ASP A 428 3.75 27.52 -7.07
CA ASP A 428 4.08 26.48 -8.06
C ASP A 428 2.81 25.77 -8.58
N THR A 429 1.84 25.55 -7.70
CA THR A 429 0.59 24.83 -8.04
C THR A 429 -0.31 25.67 -8.95
N VAL A 430 -0.50 26.96 -8.65
CA VAL A 430 -1.43 27.82 -9.38
C VAL A 430 -0.83 28.43 -10.65
N ALA A 431 0.49 28.30 -10.85
CA ALA A 431 1.20 28.92 -11.97
C ALA A 431 0.56 28.71 -13.36
N PRO A 432 0.00 27.54 -13.73
CA PRO A 432 -0.65 27.34 -15.02
C PRO A 432 -2.11 27.81 -15.08
N LEU A 433 -2.70 28.19 -13.95
CA LEU A 433 -4.14 28.46 -13.86
C LEU A 433 -4.48 29.91 -14.22
N PRO A 434 -5.59 30.16 -14.97
CA PRO A 434 -6.08 31.50 -15.20
C PRO A 434 -6.47 32.21 -13.88
N PRO A 435 -6.16 33.50 -13.72
CA PRO A 435 -6.64 34.24 -12.56
C PRO A 435 -8.17 34.19 -12.44
N GLY A 436 -8.66 33.98 -11.22
CA GLY A 436 -10.09 33.87 -10.92
C GLY A 436 -10.72 32.50 -11.20
N SER A 437 -9.97 31.52 -11.68
CA SER A 437 -10.46 30.14 -11.87
C SER A 437 -10.29 29.26 -10.65
N TYR A 438 -9.73 29.76 -9.57
CA TYR A 438 -9.45 29.04 -8.32
C TYR A 438 -9.55 29.98 -7.11
N GLU A 439 -9.70 29.39 -5.95
CA GLU A 439 -9.67 30.07 -4.66
C GLU A 439 -8.56 29.48 -3.79
N VAL A 440 -7.79 30.32 -3.10
CA VAL A 440 -6.70 29.88 -2.20
C VAL A 440 -7.14 30.11 -0.76
N ILE A 441 -7.25 29.07 0.01
CA ILE A 441 -7.54 29.13 1.45
C ILE A 441 -6.53 28.19 2.13
N ARG A 442 -5.46 28.75 2.69
CA ARG A 442 -4.33 27.98 3.20
C ARG A 442 -4.72 26.98 4.29
N ASP A 443 -5.50 27.43 5.26
CA ASP A 443 -6.03 26.51 6.28
C ASP A 443 -6.97 25.50 5.64
N ARG A 444 -6.59 24.21 5.71
CA ARG A 444 -7.34 23.16 5.03
C ARG A 444 -8.72 22.93 5.65
N ARG A 445 -8.90 23.14 6.97
CA ARG A 445 -10.21 23.06 7.61
C ARG A 445 -11.14 24.16 7.08
N GLU A 446 -10.62 25.38 6.99
CA GLU A 446 -11.37 26.51 6.42
C GLU A 446 -11.67 26.31 4.92
N GLY A 447 -10.72 25.73 4.17
CA GLY A 447 -10.93 25.36 2.76
C GLY A 447 -12.05 24.34 2.59
N ILE A 448 -12.10 23.32 3.44
CA ILE A 448 -13.19 22.34 3.48
C ILE A 448 -14.52 23.01 3.84
N ALA A 449 -14.55 23.86 4.89
CA ALA A 449 -15.74 24.60 5.30
C ALA A 449 -16.25 25.51 4.17
N HIS A 450 -15.36 26.15 3.44
CA HIS A 450 -15.70 26.97 2.29
C HIS A 450 -16.31 26.14 1.16
N ALA A 451 -15.72 25.01 0.79
CA ALA A 451 -16.24 24.12 -0.23
C ALA A 451 -17.64 23.59 0.12
N LEU A 452 -17.88 23.25 1.40
CA LEU A 452 -19.19 22.83 1.88
C LEU A 452 -20.25 23.95 1.73
N ARG A 453 -19.89 25.21 2.01
CA ARG A 453 -20.80 26.35 1.81
C ARG A 453 -21.11 26.64 0.34
N LEU A 454 -20.16 26.36 -0.57
CA LEU A 454 -20.35 26.53 -2.02
C LEU A 454 -21.28 25.46 -2.63
N ALA A 455 -21.34 24.28 -2.02
CA ALA A 455 -22.03 23.14 -2.57
C ALA A 455 -23.57 23.29 -2.48
N ASP A 456 -24.26 22.98 -3.59
CA ASP A 456 -25.67 22.65 -3.55
C ASP A 456 -25.80 21.21 -3.00
N PRO A 457 -26.38 21.02 -1.79
CA PRO A 457 -26.38 19.71 -1.13
C PRO A 457 -27.18 18.64 -1.89
N ALA A 458 -28.04 19.04 -2.84
CA ALA A 458 -28.88 18.10 -3.59
C ALA A 458 -28.18 17.49 -4.82
N LYS A 459 -27.12 18.14 -5.34
CA LYS A 459 -26.55 17.73 -6.65
C LYS A 459 -25.04 17.87 -6.79
N ASP A 460 -24.40 18.72 -5.97
CA ASP A 460 -22.95 18.96 -6.04
C ASP A 460 -22.19 17.91 -5.21
N VAL A 461 -20.96 17.67 -5.61
CA VAL A 461 -20.01 16.79 -4.90
C VAL A 461 -18.80 17.60 -4.44
N VAL A 462 -18.48 17.52 -3.16
CA VAL A 462 -17.21 18.02 -2.60
C VAL A 462 -16.22 16.87 -2.57
N LEU A 463 -15.11 17.00 -3.30
CA LEU A 463 -14.06 15.99 -3.35
C LEU A 463 -12.80 16.51 -2.67
N LEU A 464 -12.38 15.84 -1.60
CA LEU A 464 -11.14 16.12 -0.88
C LEU A 464 -10.05 15.17 -1.37
N VAL A 465 -8.94 15.70 -1.91
CA VAL A 465 -7.84 14.85 -2.41
C VAL A 465 -6.48 15.18 -1.79
N GLY A 466 -5.58 14.21 -1.83
CA GLY A 466 -4.20 14.29 -1.36
C GLY A 466 -3.96 13.50 -0.07
N LYS A 467 -4.73 13.76 0.98
CA LYS A 467 -4.53 13.12 2.30
C LYS A 467 -5.06 11.68 2.36
N GLY A 468 -6.17 11.41 1.68
CA GLY A 468 -6.80 10.08 1.76
C GLY A 468 -6.99 9.61 3.21
N PRO A 469 -6.39 8.46 3.62
CA PRO A 469 -6.56 7.92 4.97
C PRO A 469 -5.68 8.58 6.05
N ASP A 470 -4.82 9.54 5.68
CA ASP A 470 -3.94 10.21 6.63
C ASP A 470 -4.74 11.04 7.65
N THR A 471 -4.48 10.82 8.94
CA THR A 471 -5.15 11.51 10.06
C THR A 471 -4.25 12.58 10.69
N TYR A 472 -3.37 13.19 9.88
CA TYR A 472 -2.41 14.18 10.37
C TYR A 472 -2.05 15.21 9.30
N GLN A 473 -1.50 16.32 9.74
CA GLN A 473 -0.87 17.34 8.91
C GLN A 473 0.54 17.64 9.44
N ILE A 474 1.49 17.96 8.54
CA ILE A 474 2.90 18.20 8.88
C ILE A 474 3.30 19.59 8.45
N TYR A 475 3.68 20.44 9.44
CA TYR A 475 4.34 21.72 9.25
C TYR A 475 5.73 21.67 9.88
N GLY A 476 6.75 21.99 9.11
CA GLY A 476 8.14 21.77 9.51
C GLY A 476 8.38 20.28 9.80
N THR A 477 8.78 19.99 11.01
CA THR A 477 8.94 18.61 11.55
C THR A 477 7.80 18.20 12.49
N THR A 478 6.84 19.11 12.74
CA THR A 478 5.72 18.88 13.67
C THR A 478 4.59 18.16 12.96
N LYS A 479 4.18 17.02 13.51
CA LYS A 479 3.03 16.26 13.06
C LYS A 479 1.85 16.50 14.00
N SER A 480 0.78 17.09 13.48
CA SER A 480 -0.44 17.43 14.24
C SER A 480 -1.61 16.56 13.79
N PRO A 481 -2.54 16.18 14.69
CA PRO A 481 -3.77 15.48 14.30
C PRO A 481 -4.59 16.28 13.30
N PHE A 482 -5.07 15.61 12.24
CA PHE A 482 -5.93 16.22 11.22
C PHE A 482 -6.67 15.10 10.50
N ASP A 483 -7.88 14.77 10.92
CA ASP A 483 -8.73 13.77 10.27
C ASP A 483 -9.85 14.48 9.49
N GLU A 484 -9.83 14.35 8.16
CA GLU A 484 -10.83 14.97 7.27
C GLU A 484 -12.25 14.45 7.52
N ARG A 485 -12.40 13.18 7.93
CA ARG A 485 -13.71 12.63 8.26
C ARG A 485 -14.32 13.32 9.48
N GLU A 486 -13.54 13.46 10.56
CA GLU A 486 -14.01 14.13 11.78
C GLU A 486 -14.30 15.61 11.50
N ILE A 487 -13.43 16.27 10.73
CA ILE A 487 -13.61 17.68 10.35
C ILE A 487 -14.90 17.90 9.56
N VAL A 488 -15.16 17.08 8.53
CA VAL A 488 -16.39 17.17 7.72
C VAL A 488 -17.63 16.98 8.58
N LEU A 489 -17.65 15.94 9.43
CA LEU A 489 -18.78 15.66 10.31
C LEU A 489 -19.01 16.77 11.34
N ASP A 490 -17.94 17.38 11.86
CA ASP A 490 -18.01 18.49 12.81
C ASP A 490 -18.56 19.77 12.14
N LEU A 491 -18.06 20.12 10.95
CA LEU A 491 -18.52 21.27 10.18
C LEU A 491 -19.99 21.16 9.80
N LEU A 492 -20.45 19.98 9.43
CA LEU A 492 -21.87 19.77 9.07
C LEU A 492 -22.80 19.78 10.29
N ARG A 493 -22.34 19.35 11.48
CA ARG A 493 -23.12 19.49 12.73
C ARG A 493 -23.23 20.94 13.18
N GLY A 494 -22.19 21.74 13.02
CA GLY A 494 -22.17 23.16 13.41
C GLY A 494 -22.93 24.08 12.46
N SER A 495 -23.37 23.56 11.29
CA SER A 495 -24.16 24.29 10.29
C SER A 495 -25.65 23.96 10.36
N ALA A 496 -26.07 22.99 11.18
CA ALA A 496 -27.45 22.63 11.48
C ALA A 496 -27.96 23.38 12.72
#